data_a804434f2264744fd8a064e03ae9420d
#
_entry.id   a804434f2264744fd8a064e03ae9420d
#
_cell.length_a   1.000
_cell.length_b   1.000
_cell.length_c   1.000
_cell.angle_alpha   90.00
_cell.angle_beta   90.00
_cell.angle_gamma   90.00
#
_symmetry.space_group_name_H-M   'P 1'
#
loop_
_entity.id
_entity.type
_entity.pdbx_description
1 polymer ?
#
loop_
_entity_poly.entity_id
_entity_poly.type
_entity_poly.pdbx_seq_one_letter_code
_entity_poly.pdbx_strand_id
1 'polypeptide(L)'
;GVSVSELNRSLLYYSEKNFETLLNFIRINKASELLISTTYSVLDIAVAVGYNNIKTFNLNFYKFKAMTPTEFRTGITLQKVDRSESGFAG
;
A
#
# COMPACT_ATOMS: atom_id res chain seq x y z
N GLY A 1 11.76 23.05 -10.37
CA GLY A 1 11.65 21.69 -9.96
C GLY A 1 12.98 20.97 -10.09
N VAL A 2 12.92 19.73 -9.73
CA VAL A 2 14.12 18.91 -9.76
C VAL A 2 14.36 18.44 -11.18
N SER A 3 15.60 18.53 -11.63
CA SER A 3 15.92 18.12 -12.97
C SER A 3 15.98 16.59 -13.01
N VAL A 4 15.87 16.03 -14.20
CA VAL A 4 15.95 14.59 -14.37
C VAL A 4 17.33 14.11 -13.92
N SER A 5 18.35 14.89 -14.15
CA SER A 5 19.69 14.52 -13.74
C SER A 5 19.79 14.38 -12.23
N GLU A 6 19.20 15.30 -11.52
CA GLU A 6 19.24 15.25 -10.06
C GLU A 6 18.45 14.06 -9.55
N LEU A 7 17.34 13.76 -10.19
CA LEU A 7 16.55 12.63 -9.79
C LEU A 7 17.34 11.33 -9.98
N ASN A 8 18.03 11.21 -11.12
CA ASN A 8 18.83 10.03 -11.37
C ASN A 8 19.96 9.91 -10.36
N ARG A 9 20.56 11.04 -9.99
CA ARG A 9 21.64 11.03 -9.03
C ARG A 9 21.13 10.51 -7.69
N SER A 10 19.95 10.95 -7.28
CA SER A 10 19.36 10.49 -6.02
C SER A 10 19.16 8.99 -6.04
N LEU A 11 18.70 8.46 -7.16
CA LEU A 11 18.47 7.02 -7.27
C LEU A 11 19.78 6.27 -7.17
N LEU A 12 20.85 6.83 -7.72
CA LEU A 12 22.14 6.15 -7.68
C LEU A 12 22.69 6.06 -6.27
N TYR A 13 22.29 6.96 -5.40
CA TYR A 13 22.77 6.93 -4.03
C TYR A 13 22.04 5.88 -3.22
N TYR A 14 20.86 5.44 -3.66
CA TYR A 14 20.11 4.47 -2.90
C TYR A 14 20.72 3.09 -3.09
N SER A 15 20.78 2.33 -2.02
CA SER A 15 21.20 0.96 -2.11
C SER A 15 20.06 0.17 -2.75
N GLU A 16 20.36 -1.05 -3.16
CA GLU A 16 19.34 -1.91 -3.73
C GLU A 16 18.18 -2.08 -2.75
N LYS A 17 18.51 -2.14 -1.47
CA LYS A 17 17.49 -2.32 -0.45
C LYS A 17 16.52 -1.14 -0.43
N ASN A 18 17.06 0.07 -0.57
CA ASN A 18 16.22 1.26 -0.58
C ASN A 18 15.35 1.32 -1.83
N PHE A 19 15.91 0.88 -2.95
CA PHE A 19 15.16 0.85 -4.19
C PHE A 19 14.03 -0.15 -4.08
N GLU A 20 14.30 -1.30 -3.47
CA GLU A 20 13.29 -2.33 -3.29
C GLU A 20 12.18 -1.83 -2.38
N THR A 21 12.56 -1.12 -1.35
CA THR A 21 11.57 -0.55 -0.42
C THR A 21 10.66 0.43 -1.15
N LEU A 22 11.23 1.27 -1.99
CA LEU A 22 10.44 2.22 -2.75
C LEU A 22 9.50 1.50 -3.71
N LEU A 23 9.99 0.46 -4.36
CA LEU A 23 9.17 -0.31 -5.28
C LEU A 23 8.01 -0.96 -4.55
N ASN A 24 8.25 -1.52 -3.38
CA ASN A 24 7.19 -2.12 -2.60
C ASN A 24 6.19 -1.07 -2.14
N PHE A 25 6.67 0.10 -1.79
CA PHE A 25 5.78 1.20 -1.40
C PHE A 25 4.80 1.53 -2.53
N ILE A 26 5.32 1.62 -3.75
CA ILE A 26 4.48 1.91 -4.91
C ILE A 26 3.47 0.78 -5.15
N ARG A 27 3.94 -0.46 -5.04
CA ARG A 27 3.06 -1.62 -5.24
C ARG A 27 1.95 -1.65 -4.20
N ILE A 28 2.30 -1.38 -2.95
CA ILE A 28 1.31 -1.42 -1.87
C ILE A 28 0.30 -0.28 -2.02
N ASN A 29 0.75 0.89 -2.46
CA ASN A 29 -0.19 1.99 -2.69
C ASN A 29 -1.17 1.64 -3.79
N LYS A 30 -0.69 1.00 -4.85
CA LYS A 30 -1.57 0.58 -5.94
C LYS A 30 -2.55 -0.47 -5.44
N ALA A 31 -2.05 -1.40 -4.62
CA ALA A 31 -2.91 -2.43 -4.05
C ALA A 31 -4.01 -1.83 -3.19
N SER A 32 -3.66 -0.81 -2.40
CA SER A 32 -4.65 -0.19 -1.54
C SER A 32 -5.76 0.47 -2.36
N GLU A 33 -5.41 1.05 -3.50
CA GLU A 33 -6.41 1.62 -4.39
C GLU A 33 -7.35 0.53 -4.91
N LEU A 34 -6.78 -0.60 -5.30
CA LEU A 34 -7.58 -1.69 -5.82
C LEU A 34 -8.48 -2.29 -4.74
N LEU A 35 -8.00 -2.32 -3.51
CA LEU A 35 -8.81 -2.83 -2.42
C LEU A 35 -10.06 -2.00 -2.21
N ILE A 36 -9.96 -0.71 -2.44
CA ILE A 36 -11.08 0.20 -2.25
C ILE A 36 -11.96 0.28 -3.48
N SER A 37 -11.35 0.31 -4.65
CA SER A 37 -12.09 0.56 -5.88
C SER A 37 -12.61 -0.69 -6.59
N THR A 38 -12.21 -1.87 -6.16
CA THR A 38 -12.65 -3.09 -6.82
C THR A 38 -13.09 -4.12 -5.80
N THR A 39 -13.69 -5.21 -6.30
CA THR A 39 -14.06 -6.33 -5.45
C THR A 39 -13.10 -7.51 -5.66
N TYR A 40 -11.96 -7.27 -6.29
CA TYR A 40 -10.98 -8.32 -6.52
C TYR A 40 -10.53 -8.93 -5.21
N SER A 41 -10.19 -10.20 -5.23
CA SER A 41 -9.70 -10.84 -4.02
C SER A 41 -8.32 -10.30 -3.67
N VAL A 42 -7.94 -10.45 -2.42
CA VAL A 42 -6.63 -10.00 -1.98
C VAL A 42 -5.53 -10.69 -2.79
N LEU A 43 -5.71 -11.97 -3.07
CA LEU A 43 -4.74 -12.71 -3.86
C LEU A 43 -4.60 -12.13 -5.27
N ASP A 44 -5.74 -11.84 -5.90
CA ASP A 44 -5.72 -11.28 -7.24
C ASP A 44 -5.02 -9.93 -7.25
N ILE A 45 -5.26 -9.13 -6.23
CA ILE A 45 -4.62 -7.82 -6.13
C ILE A 45 -3.12 -7.98 -5.93
N ALA A 46 -2.71 -8.92 -5.09
CA ALA A 46 -1.30 -9.15 -4.84
C ALA A 46 -0.58 -9.47 -6.14
N VAL A 47 -1.17 -10.37 -6.93
CA VAL A 47 -0.56 -10.75 -8.20
C VAL A 47 -0.56 -9.58 -9.17
N ALA A 48 -1.65 -8.85 -9.20
CA ALA A 48 -1.79 -7.72 -10.13
C ALA A 48 -0.74 -6.64 -9.90
N VAL A 49 -0.35 -6.42 -8.64
CA VAL A 49 0.64 -5.40 -8.36
C VAL A 49 2.07 -5.95 -8.34
N GLY A 50 2.24 -7.24 -8.66
CA GLY A 50 3.57 -7.77 -8.87
C GLY A 50 4.14 -8.69 -7.81
N TYR A 51 3.31 -9.18 -6.91
CA TYR A 51 3.79 -10.10 -5.89
C TYR A 51 3.51 -11.53 -6.32
N ASN A 52 4.50 -12.41 -6.13
CA ASN A 52 4.34 -13.82 -6.47
C ASN A 52 3.80 -14.61 -5.30
N ASN A 53 3.80 -14.03 -4.12
CA ASN A 53 3.50 -14.75 -2.91
C ASN A 53 2.62 -13.89 -2.03
N ILE A 54 1.46 -14.43 -1.65
CA ILE A 54 0.51 -13.67 -0.83
C ILE A 54 1.09 -13.33 0.54
N LYS A 55 1.95 -14.20 1.05
CA LYS A 55 2.55 -13.97 2.35
C LYS A 55 3.44 -12.74 2.32
N THR A 56 4.27 -12.63 1.28
CA THR A 56 5.13 -11.47 1.12
C THR A 56 4.30 -10.21 0.94
N PHE A 57 3.23 -10.31 0.18
CA PHE A 57 2.35 -9.18 -0.02
C PHE A 57 1.76 -8.72 1.31
N ASN A 58 1.26 -9.66 2.10
CA ASN A 58 0.66 -9.32 3.39
C ASN A 58 1.66 -8.66 4.33
N LEU A 59 2.89 -9.16 4.34
CA LEU A 59 3.92 -8.59 5.18
C LEU A 59 4.23 -7.15 4.80
N ASN A 60 4.38 -6.91 3.51
CA ASN A 60 4.68 -5.56 3.05
C ASN A 60 3.51 -4.62 3.24
N PHE A 61 2.30 -5.14 3.03
CA PHE A 61 1.11 -4.31 3.23
C PHE A 61 1.03 -3.87 4.69
N TYR A 62 1.24 -4.82 5.61
CA TYR A 62 1.19 -4.49 7.03
C TYR A 62 2.30 -3.50 7.39
N LYS A 63 3.46 -3.66 6.78
CA LYS A 63 4.58 -2.78 7.04
C LYS A 63 4.28 -1.34 6.67
N PHE A 64 3.61 -1.12 5.55
CA PHE A 64 3.35 0.23 5.08
C PHE A 64 2.02 0.80 5.54
N LYS A 65 1.04 -0.05 5.82
CA LYS A 65 -0.30 0.42 6.16
C LYS A 65 -0.68 0.13 7.61
N ALA A 66 0.14 -0.65 8.32
CA ALA A 66 -0.11 -1.01 9.70
C ALA A 66 -1.39 -1.83 9.89
N MET A 67 -1.81 -2.52 8.86
CA MET A 67 -2.97 -3.40 8.93
C MET A 67 -2.93 -4.36 7.76
N THR A 68 -3.71 -5.43 7.83
CA THR A 68 -3.74 -6.39 6.74
C THR A 68 -4.58 -5.83 5.60
N PRO A 69 -4.43 -6.39 4.39
CA PRO A 69 -5.25 -5.92 3.27
C PRO A 69 -6.74 -6.07 3.52
N THR A 70 -7.13 -7.17 4.17
CA THR A 70 -8.54 -7.39 4.48
C THR A 70 -9.04 -6.36 5.49
N GLU A 71 -8.23 -6.09 6.50
CA GLU A 71 -8.58 -5.08 7.49
C GLU A 71 -8.67 -3.70 6.86
N PHE A 72 -7.79 -3.43 5.91
CA PHE A 72 -7.79 -2.14 5.23
C PHE A 72 -9.10 -1.94 4.47
N ARG A 73 -9.49 -2.96 3.72
CA ARG A 73 -10.74 -2.90 2.94
C ARG A 73 -11.95 -2.74 3.86
N THR A 74 -12.03 -3.58 4.88
CA THR A 74 -13.14 -3.57 5.80
C THR A 74 -13.07 -2.37 6.73
N GLY A 75 -11.87 -2.06 7.17
CA GLY A 75 -11.66 -1.00 8.14
C GLY A 75 -12.04 0.37 7.62
N ILE A 76 -11.81 0.62 6.34
CA ILE A 76 -12.17 1.90 5.77
C ILE A 76 -13.67 2.10 5.84
N THR A 77 -14.42 1.04 5.53
CA THR A 77 -15.86 1.10 5.58
C THR A 77 -16.31 1.30 7.01
N LEU A 78 -15.73 0.55 7.93
CA LEU A 78 -16.10 0.67 9.34
C LEU A 78 -15.70 2.01 9.92
N GLN A 79 -14.58 2.53 9.50
CA GLN A 79 -14.14 3.81 10.01
C GLN A 79 -15.08 4.92 9.62
N LYS A 80 -15.64 4.86 8.44
CA LYS A 80 -16.60 5.87 8.04
C LYS A 80 -17.80 5.85 8.96
N VAL A 81 -18.28 4.67 9.28
CA VAL A 81 -19.43 4.52 10.16
C VAL A 81 -19.07 4.99 11.58
N ASP A 82 -17.95 4.50 12.06
CA ASP A 82 -17.53 4.85 13.40
C ASP A 82 -17.33 6.34 13.54
N ARG A 83 -16.74 6.93 12.53
CA ARG A 83 -16.49 8.34 12.64
C ARG A 83 -17.77 9.13 12.77
N SER A 84 -18.78 8.64 12.12
CA SER A 84 -20.05 9.32 12.19
C SER A 84 -20.55 9.34 13.61
N GLU A 85 -20.37 8.16 14.21
CA GLU A 85 -20.86 8.09 15.53
C GLU A 85 -19.94 8.76 16.48
N SER A 86 -18.71 8.53 16.38
CA SER A 86 -17.86 9.05 17.36
C SER A 86 -17.77 10.49 17.21
N GLY A 87 -18.10 10.88 16.06
CA GLY A 87 -17.98 12.28 15.88
C GLY A 87 -18.43 12.92 17.09
N PHE A 88 -18.75 12.17 17.50
CA PHE A 88 -19.30 12.30 18.50
C PHE A 88 -18.62 12.25 19.58
N ALA A 89 -18.46 11.35 19.73
CA ALA A 89 -17.81 11.03 20.88
C ALA A 89 -16.62 11.86 20.85
N GLY A 90 -16.30 12.05 19.74
CA GLY A 90 -15.05 12.78 19.70
C GLY A 90 -15.27 13.92 20.34
#